data_3b7f56d4698c9f324883e2209a553e10
#
_entry.id   3b7f56d4698c9f324883e2209a553e10
#
_cell.length_a   1.000
_cell.length_b   1.000
_cell.length_c   1.000
_cell.angle_alpha   90.00
_cell.angle_beta   90.00
_cell.angle_gamma   90.00
#
_symmetry.space_group_name_H-M   'P 1'
#
loop_
_entity.id
_entity.type
_entity.pdbx_description
1 polymer ?
#
loop_
_entity_poly.entity_id
_entity_poly.type
_entity_poly.pdbx_seq_one_letter_code
_entity_poly.pdbx_strand_id
1 'polypeptide(L)'
;NMDKRVYGVIGISSIMANWNADFTGYPKSMQNGDVYGSDKALKYPMKKMWNDEGKKVLYIKSMKFSKDGALVPNSLKERYEELFNVEDLKECNNSKEVLTNLMSAVDVKNFGATFAEAKNNFSITGAVQFGQGFNKYKETNAEEQQILSPFRGASKDSEKNEEAKNSTLGTKITSDEAHYFYPFVINPLAYKELVSLGVTDGYTEEDYENFKRTALVSATAYATNAKEGCENEFAIFVETEIDTYLPNLSEYINFEKGDKLNTIDISGVVETVSYTHLRAHETLSDL
;
A
#
# COMPACT_ATOMS: atom_id res chain seq x y z
N ASN A 1 -8.10 19.63 -13.54
CA ASN A 1 -7.43 18.41 -14.02
C ASN A 1 -5.94 18.50 -13.76
N MET A 2 -5.33 17.37 -13.39
CA MET A 2 -3.89 17.28 -13.21
C MET A 2 -3.22 17.14 -14.57
N ASP A 3 -2.20 17.96 -14.84
CA ASP A 3 -1.51 18.04 -16.13
C ASP A 3 -0.02 17.63 -16.04
N LYS A 4 0.36 17.07 -14.92
CA LYS A 4 1.74 16.63 -14.66
C LYS A 4 1.79 15.16 -14.30
N ARG A 5 2.93 14.53 -14.58
CA ARG A 5 3.27 13.18 -14.13
C ARG A 5 4.15 13.30 -12.88
N VAL A 6 4.01 12.35 -11.96
CA VAL A 6 4.81 12.36 -10.72
C VAL A 6 5.57 11.06 -10.61
N TYR A 7 6.84 11.15 -10.26
CA TYR A 7 7.69 10.02 -9.91
C TYR A 7 8.21 10.22 -8.50
N GLY A 8 8.30 9.17 -7.74
CA GLY A 8 8.81 9.33 -6.39
C GLY A 8 9.23 8.05 -5.71
N VAL A 9 9.61 8.20 -4.47
CA VAL A 9 9.96 7.13 -3.56
C VAL A 9 9.41 7.45 -2.18
N ILE A 10 8.83 6.43 -1.55
CA ILE A 10 8.40 6.49 -0.16
C ILE A 10 9.27 5.53 0.63
N GLY A 11 9.95 6.02 1.65
CA GLY A 11 10.78 5.25 2.55
C GLY A 11 10.07 4.96 3.86
N ILE A 12 10.10 3.69 4.27
CA ILE A 12 9.54 3.19 5.52
C ILE A 12 10.67 2.58 6.34
N SER A 13 10.89 3.07 7.56
CA SER A 13 11.76 2.42 8.52
C SER A 13 10.98 1.44 9.38
N SER A 14 11.60 0.32 9.73
CA SER A 14 11.04 -0.71 10.59
C SER A 14 12.10 -1.12 11.62
N ILE A 15 11.86 -0.77 12.87
CA ILE A 15 12.77 -1.05 13.98
C ILE A 15 12.06 -1.97 14.97
N MET A 16 12.60 -3.17 15.17
CA MET A 16 12.00 -4.20 16.03
C MET A 16 10.51 -4.40 15.74
N ALA A 17 10.18 -4.46 14.45
CA ALA A 17 8.82 -4.55 13.94
C ALA A 17 8.77 -5.48 12.72
N ASN A 18 7.58 -5.82 12.27
CA ASN A 18 7.38 -6.64 11.07
C ASN A 18 6.47 -5.89 10.11
N TRP A 19 7.09 -5.23 9.13
CA TRP A 19 6.37 -4.44 8.15
C TRP A 19 5.50 -5.31 7.23
N ASN A 20 6.06 -6.41 6.72
CA ASN A 20 5.35 -7.29 5.79
C ASN A 20 5.84 -8.74 5.95
N ALA A 21 5.00 -9.58 6.57
CA ALA A 21 5.31 -10.97 6.82
C ALA A 21 4.87 -11.90 5.68
N ASP A 22 5.59 -13.02 5.54
CA ASP A 22 5.18 -14.16 4.72
C ASP A 22 4.25 -15.12 5.52
N PHE A 23 3.95 -16.29 4.95
CA PHE A 23 3.10 -17.31 5.60
C PHE A 23 3.66 -17.84 6.93
N THR A 24 4.98 -17.83 7.08
CA THR A 24 5.67 -18.33 8.27
C THR A 24 5.80 -17.27 9.35
N GLY A 25 5.41 -16.03 9.04
CA GLY A 25 5.55 -14.89 9.93
C GLY A 25 6.88 -14.14 9.78
N TYR A 26 7.81 -14.64 8.97
CA TYR A 26 9.08 -13.97 8.68
C TYR A 26 8.89 -12.82 7.71
N PRO A 27 9.75 -11.79 7.76
CA PRO A 27 9.76 -10.74 6.74
C PRO A 27 9.88 -11.32 5.34
N LYS A 28 9.06 -10.84 4.41
CA LYS A 28 9.09 -11.30 3.02
C LYS A 28 10.45 -11.12 2.40
N SER A 29 10.93 -12.16 1.71
CA SER A 29 12.23 -12.14 1.02
C SER A 29 12.15 -12.81 -0.34
N MET A 30 13.02 -12.36 -1.24
CA MET A 30 13.26 -13.01 -2.52
C MET A 30 14.12 -14.26 -2.31
N GLN A 31 14.22 -15.12 -3.34
CA GLN A 31 15.04 -16.32 -3.30
C GLN A 31 16.53 -16.04 -3.00
N ASN A 32 17.04 -14.86 -3.41
CA ASN A 32 18.40 -14.42 -3.13
C ASN A 32 18.60 -13.86 -1.70
N GLY A 33 17.53 -13.85 -0.88
CA GLY A 33 17.57 -13.33 0.49
C GLY A 33 17.25 -11.85 0.65
N ASP A 34 17.04 -11.10 -0.42
CA ASP A 34 16.65 -9.68 -0.33
C ASP A 34 15.29 -9.54 0.30
N VAL A 35 15.23 -8.80 1.41
CA VAL A 35 13.99 -8.51 2.12
C VAL A 35 13.25 -7.36 1.43
N TYR A 36 11.93 -7.49 1.33
CA TYR A 36 11.12 -6.47 0.68
C TYR A 36 9.73 -6.33 1.34
N GLY A 37 9.11 -5.20 1.12
CA GLY A 37 7.70 -4.97 1.40
C GLY A 37 6.89 -4.96 0.11
N SER A 38 5.73 -5.61 0.11
CA SER A 38 4.81 -5.55 -1.02
C SER A 38 4.13 -4.18 -1.10
N ASP A 39 3.60 -3.86 -2.28
CA ASP A 39 2.77 -2.67 -2.48
C ASP A 39 1.52 -2.68 -1.58
N LYS A 40 0.94 -3.86 -1.34
CA LYS A 40 -0.21 -4.02 -0.43
C LYS A 40 0.10 -3.59 1.00
N ALA A 41 1.31 -3.87 1.48
CA ALA A 41 1.71 -3.47 2.83
C ALA A 41 1.74 -1.95 3.01
N LEU A 42 2.08 -1.20 1.96
CA LEU A 42 2.06 0.26 1.97
C LEU A 42 0.65 0.83 1.73
N LYS A 43 -0.12 0.22 0.84
CA LYS A 43 -1.47 0.68 0.49
C LYS A 43 -2.46 0.53 1.65
N TYR A 44 -2.35 -0.53 2.44
CA TYR A 44 -3.32 -0.80 3.51
C TYR A 44 -3.38 0.30 4.56
N PRO A 45 -2.28 0.81 5.14
CA PRO A 45 -2.33 1.95 6.06
C PRO A 45 -2.96 3.21 5.45
N MET A 46 -2.73 3.45 4.16
CA MET A 46 -3.35 4.56 3.45
C MET A 46 -4.86 4.39 3.37
N LYS A 47 -5.33 3.20 2.97
CA LYS A 47 -6.76 2.87 2.92
C LYS A 47 -7.41 2.97 4.30
N LYS A 48 -6.74 2.47 5.33
CA LYS A 48 -7.21 2.53 6.72
C LYS A 48 -7.39 3.98 7.17
N MET A 49 -6.42 4.83 6.89
CA MET A 49 -6.50 6.26 7.23
C MET A 49 -7.67 6.94 6.52
N TRP A 50 -7.85 6.73 5.22
CA TRP A 50 -8.99 7.28 4.49
C TRP A 50 -10.33 6.77 5.02
N ASN A 51 -10.41 5.48 5.34
CA ASN A 51 -11.61 4.89 5.91
C ASN A 51 -11.96 5.49 7.28
N ASP A 52 -10.96 5.68 8.14
CA ASP A 52 -11.13 6.30 9.46
C ASP A 52 -11.51 7.78 9.37
N GLU A 53 -11.10 8.47 8.30
CA GLU A 53 -11.52 9.83 7.98
C GLU A 53 -12.94 9.93 7.39
N GLY A 54 -13.63 8.81 7.22
CA GLY A 54 -14.97 8.76 6.64
C GLY A 54 -15.01 8.85 5.12
N LYS A 55 -13.88 8.72 4.43
CA LYS A 55 -13.83 8.63 2.97
C LYS A 55 -14.27 7.25 2.50
N LYS A 56 -14.80 7.18 1.28
CA LYS A 56 -15.21 5.90 0.70
C LYS A 56 -14.00 5.09 0.26
N VAL A 57 -13.79 3.95 0.92
CA VAL A 57 -12.76 2.96 0.59
C VAL A 57 -13.45 1.64 0.27
N LEU A 58 -13.27 1.13 -0.94
CA LEU A 58 -13.92 -0.11 -1.37
C LEU A 58 -13.18 -1.35 -0.86
N TYR A 59 -11.89 -1.44 -1.14
CA TYR A 59 -11.07 -2.63 -0.84
C TYR A 59 -10.48 -2.57 0.56
N ILE A 60 -11.36 -2.54 1.55
CA ILE A 60 -10.99 -2.70 2.96
C ILE A 60 -11.97 -3.67 3.62
N LYS A 61 -11.46 -4.51 4.49
CA LYS A 61 -12.26 -5.50 5.20
C LYS A 61 -13.26 -4.80 6.12
N SER A 62 -14.54 -5.14 5.98
CA SER A 62 -15.59 -4.80 6.93
C SER A 62 -16.29 -6.05 7.42
N MET A 63 -16.90 -5.97 8.57
CA MET A 63 -17.50 -7.12 9.26
C MET A 63 -19.03 -6.94 9.37
N LYS A 64 -19.71 -8.09 9.44
CA LYS A 64 -21.13 -8.14 9.76
C LYS A 64 -21.44 -9.33 10.67
N PHE A 65 -22.60 -9.33 11.28
CA PHE A 65 -23.14 -10.53 11.91
C PHE A 65 -23.99 -11.31 10.91
N SER A 66 -23.74 -12.62 10.80
CA SER A 66 -24.58 -13.53 10.03
C SER A 66 -25.94 -13.73 10.71
N LYS A 67 -26.87 -14.36 10.01
CA LYS A 67 -28.21 -14.70 10.57
C LYS A 67 -28.11 -15.56 11.83
N ASP A 68 -27.06 -16.37 11.94
CA ASP A 68 -26.79 -17.24 13.08
C ASP A 68 -26.00 -16.53 14.20
N GLY A 69 -25.73 -15.23 14.06
CA GLY A 69 -25.04 -14.42 15.05
C GLY A 69 -23.52 -14.50 15.01
N ALA A 70 -22.92 -15.17 14.01
CA ALA A 70 -21.48 -15.24 13.85
C ALA A 70 -20.93 -13.95 13.22
N LEU A 71 -19.78 -13.49 13.72
CA LEU A 71 -19.06 -12.36 13.13
C LEU A 71 -18.30 -12.83 11.89
N VAL A 72 -18.67 -12.32 10.73
CA VAL A 72 -18.08 -12.72 9.43
C VAL A 72 -17.69 -11.49 8.60
N PRO A 73 -16.69 -11.59 7.73
CA PRO A 73 -16.34 -10.49 6.84
C PRO A 73 -17.41 -10.35 5.74
N ASN A 74 -17.62 -9.11 5.31
CA ASN A 74 -18.39 -8.84 4.10
C ASN A 74 -17.67 -9.38 2.86
N SER A 75 -18.45 -9.86 1.88
CA SER A 75 -17.95 -10.07 0.53
C SER A 75 -17.70 -8.72 -0.17
N LEU A 76 -17.02 -8.72 -1.31
CA LEU A 76 -16.81 -7.51 -2.11
C LEU A 76 -18.16 -6.92 -2.57
N LYS A 77 -19.09 -7.77 -3.00
CA LYS A 77 -20.47 -7.36 -3.34
C LYS A 77 -21.14 -6.65 -2.18
N GLU A 78 -21.11 -7.25 -0.99
CA GLU A 78 -21.70 -6.68 0.22
C GLU A 78 -21.02 -5.39 0.65
N ARG A 79 -19.69 -5.31 0.50
CA ARG A 79 -18.93 -4.08 0.77
C ARG A 79 -19.36 -2.95 -0.17
N TYR A 80 -19.54 -3.24 -1.45
CA TYR A 80 -20.06 -2.26 -2.42
C TYR A 80 -21.44 -1.77 -2.02
N GLU A 81 -22.36 -2.70 -1.71
CA GLU A 81 -23.73 -2.38 -1.31
C GLU A 81 -23.79 -1.52 -0.06
N GLU A 82 -22.98 -1.84 0.94
CA GLU A 82 -22.84 -1.04 2.16
C GLU A 82 -22.31 0.38 1.86
N LEU A 83 -21.24 0.45 1.08
CA LEU A 83 -20.54 1.70 0.81
C LEU A 83 -21.36 2.69 -0.02
N PHE A 84 -22.13 2.20 -0.99
CA PHE A 84 -22.94 3.00 -1.91
C PHE A 84 -24.43 2.98 -1.61
N ASN A 85 -24.82 2.39 -0.50
CA ASN A 85 -26.21 2.30 -0.04
C ASN A 85 -27.16 1.69 -1.09
N VAL A 86 -26.75 0.53 -1.62
CA VAL A 86 -27.51 -0.27 -2.59
C VAL A 86 -28.02 -1.52 -1.90
N GLU A 87 -29.30 -1.86 -2.06
CA GLU A 87 -29.89 -3.04 -1.43
C GLU A 87 -29.37 -4.36 -2.02
N ASP A 88 -29.39 -4.49 -3.34
CA ASP A 88 -28.86 -5.65 -4.05
C ASP A 88 -28.23 -5.24 -5.38
N LEU A 89 -26.94 -5.43 -5.49
CA LEU A 89 -26.18 -5.12 -6.71
C LEU A 89 -26.69 -5.94 -7.93
N LYS A 90 -27.24 -7.13 -7.71
CA LYS A 90 -27.78 -7.98 -8.78
C LYS A 90 -28.97 -7.34 -9.49
N GLU A 91 -29.71 -6.49 -8.80
CA GLU A 91 -30.85 -5.75 -9.35
C GLU A 91 -30.43 -4.46 -10.08
N CYS A 92 -29.17 -4.07 -9.96
CA CYS A 92 -28.63 -2.90 -10.68
C CYS A 92 -28.22 -3.28 -12.10
N ASN A 93 -28.98 -2.82 -13.09
CA ASN A 93 -28.73 -3.08 -14.52
C ASN A 93 -27.95 -1.93 -15.21
N ASN A 94 -27.46 -0.97 -14.45
CA ASN A 94 -26.77 0.22 -14.96
C ASN A 94 -25.26 0.14 -14.66
N SER A 95 -24.48 -0.41 -15.61
CA SER A 95 -23.01 -0.50 -15.49
C SER A 95 -22.34 0.86 -15.38
N LYS A 96 -22.90 1.90 -15.99
CA LYS A 96 -22.39 3.27 -15.88
C LYS A 96 -22.48 3.78 -14.43
N GLU A 97 -23.58 3.52 -13.76
CA GLU A 97 -23.76 3.88 -12.35
C GLU A 97 -22.79 3.13 -11.44
N VAL A 98 -22.63 1.82 -11.65
CA VAL A 98 -21.67 1.01 -10.89
C VAL A 98 -20.26 1.53 -11.08
N LEU A 99 -19.85 1.79 -12.31
CA LEU A 99 -18.51 2.30 -12.62
C LEU A 99 -18.30 3.72 -12.05
N THR A 100 -19.30 4.57 -12.09
CA THR A 100 -19.25 5.91 -11.48
C THR A 100 -19.06 5.82 -9.97
N ASN A 101 -19.79 4.92 -9.31
CA ASN A 101 -19.64 4.66 -7.88
C ASN A 101 -18.23 4.16 -7.55
N LEU A 102 -17.71 3.18 -8.30
CA LEU A 102 -16.35 2.68 -8.10
C LEU A 102 -15.33 3.81 -8.19
N MET A 103 -15.43 4.67 -9.20
CA MET A 103 -14.50 5.80 -9.40
C MET A 103 -14.66 6.90 -8.35
N SER A 104 -15.72 6.91 -7.56
CA SER A 104 -15.89 7.83 -6.43
C SER A 104 -15.19 7.35 -5.15
N ALA A 105 -14.81 6.08 -5.08
CA ALA A 105 -14.05 5.54 -3.95
C ALA A 105 -12.58 5.99 -4.04
N VAL A 106 -12.03 6.51 -2.93
CA VAL A 106 -10.69 7.10 -2.90
C VAL A 106 -9.58 6.09 -3.21
N ASP A 107 -9.72 4.85 -2.78
CA ASP A 107 -8.74 3.80 -3.07
C ASP A 107 -8.79 3.36 -4.54
N VAL A 108 -9.98 3.26 -5.13
CA VAL A 108 -10.15 2.97 -6.56
C VAL A 108 -9.57 4.11 -7.40
N LYS A 109 -9.84 5.35 -7.03
CA LYS A 109 -9.35 6.54 -7.71
C LYS A 109 -7.81 6.61 -7.74
N ASN A 110 -7.16 6.14 -6.68
CA ASN A 110 -5.70 6.09 -6.62
C ASN A 110 -5.12 4.81 -7.22
N PHE A 111 -5.62 3.65 -6.79
CA PHE A 111 -4.96 2.37 -7.03
C PHE A 111 -5.64 1.48 -8.08
N GLY A 112 -6.79 1.89 -8.57
CA GLY A 112 -7.56 1.10 -9.51
C GLY A 112 -8.37 -0.01 -8.85
N ALA A 113 -8.95 -0.88 -9.67
CA ALA A 113 -9.80 -1.95 -9.20
C ALA A 113 -9.90 -3.07 -10.23
N THR A 114 -10.05 -4.30 -9.72
CA THR A 114 -10.62 -5.41 -10.46
C THR A 114 -11.94 -5.75 -9.78
N PHE A 115 -13.05 -5.53 -10.46
CA PHE A 115 -14.38 -5.69 -9.91
C PHE A 115 -15.22 -6.61 -10.80
N ALA A 116 -15.44 -7.84 -10.35
CA ALA A 116 -16.17 -8.88 -11.07
C ALA A 116 -17.32 -9.40 -10.18
N GLU A 117 -18.37 -8.58 -10.04
CA GLU A 117 -19.51 -8.88 -9.20
C GLU A 117 -20.83 -8.63 -9.95
N ALA A 118 -21.80 -9.52 -9.79
CA ALA A 118 -23.17 -9.34 -10.27
C ALA A 118 -23.27 -8.93 -11.75
N LYS A 119 -22.59 -9.63 -12.65
CA LYS A 119 -22.50 -9.36 -14.11
C LYS A 119 -21.67 -8.15 -14.50
N ASN A 120 -21.10 -7.40 -13.56
CA ASN A 120 -20.15 -6.35 -13.87
C ASN A 120 -18.74 -6.95 -13.89
N ASN A 121 -17.95 -6.60 -14.89
CA ASN A 121 -16.56 -7.02 -15.00
C ASN A 121 -15.72 -5.83 -15.43
N PHE A 122 -15.15 -5.16 -14.45
CA PHE A 122 -14.32 -3.98 -14.66
C PHE A 122 -12.89 -4.24 -14.23
N SER A 123 -11.96 -3.82 -15.07
CA SER A 123 -10.54 -3.78 -14.77
C SER A 123 -10.05 -2.35 -14.95
N ILE A 124 -9.76 -1.68 -13.86
CA ILE A 124 -9.35 -0.28 -13.83
C ILE A 124 -7.89 -0.22 -13.41
N THR A 125 -7.03 0.22 -14.33
CA THR A 125 -5.62 0.50 -13.99
C THR A 125 -5.53 1.81 -13.22
N GLY A 126 -5.03 1.75 -12.00
CA GLY A 126 -4.93 2.94 -11.14
C GLY A 126 -3.94 3.97 -11.64
N ALA A 127 -4.21 5.24 -11.36
CA ALA A 127 -3.32 6.33 -11.67
C ALA A 127 -1.99 6.23 -10.89
N VAL A 128 -2.06 5.76 -9.65
CA VAL A 128 -0.88 5.53 -8.78
C VAL A 128 -0.45 4.08 -8.87
N GLN A 129 0.80 3.86 -9.25
CA GLN A 129 1.40 2.53 -9.30
C GLN A 129 2.64 2.50 -8.40
N PHE A 130 2.69 1.54 -7.48
CA PHE A 130 3.84 1.27 -6.64
C PHE A 130 4.64 0.08 -7.17
N GLY A 131 5.96 0.20 -7.16
CA GLY A 131 6.84 -0.97 -7.16
C GLY A 131 6.94 -1.58 -5.77
N GLN A 132 7.66 -2.68 -5.64
CA GLN A 132 7.98 -3.28 -4.34
C GLN A 132 9.01 -2.42 -3.60
N GLY A 133 8.89 -2.34 -2.29
CA GLY A 133 9.82 -1.65 -1.44
C GLY A 133 10.96 -2.56 -1.01
N PHE A 134 12.09 -2.53 -1.71
CA PHE A 134 13.26 -3.30 -1.31
C PHE A 134 13.96 -2.65 -0.12
N ASN A 135 14.40 -3.52 0.79
CA ASN A 135 15.17 -3.11 1.95
C ASN A 135 16.57 -2.66 1.52
N LYS A 136 16.93 -1.42 1.83
CA LYS A 136 18.25 -0.83 1.53
C LYS A 136 19.32 -1.14 2.59
N TYR A 137 18.91 -1.64 3.76
CA TYR A 137 19.82 -2.04 4.83
C TYR A 137 20.11 -3.53 4.74
N LYS A 138 21.34 -3.89 4.36
CA LYS A 138 21.70 -5.28 4.05
C LYS A 138 22.00 -6.14 5.28
N GLU A 139 22.16 -5.54 6.45
CA GLU A 139 22.47 -6.23 7.71
C GLU A 139 21.24 -6.56 8.56
N THR A 140 20.07 -6.55 7.97
CA THR A 140 18.79 -6.88 8.63
C THR A 140 18.79 -8.34 9.08
N ASN A 141 18.40 -8.57 10.35
CA ASN A 141 18.19 -9.88 10.91
C ASN A 141 16.74 -10.04 11.39
N ALA A 142 16.18 -11.23 11.23
CA ALA A 142 14.92 -11.58 11.84
C ALA A 142 15.15 -12.06 13.28
N GLU A 143 14.33 -11.56 14.20
CA GLU A 143 14.38 -11.90 15.61
C GLU A 143 13.11 -12.66 15.99
N GLU A 144 13.26 -13.82 16.62
CA GLU A 144 12.15 -14.62 17.14
C GLU A 144 12.01 -14.44 18.64
N GLN A 145 10.79 -14.19 19.09
CA GLN A 145 10.46 -14.13 20.51
C GLN A 145 9.34 -15.12 20.81
N GLN A 146 9.52 -15.94 21.83
CA GLN A 146 8.47 -16.81 22.32
C GLN A 146 7.54 -16.04 23.25
N ILE A 147 6.23 -16.24 23.06
CA ILE A 147 5.19 -15.62 23.88
C ILE A 147 4.45 -16.70 24.61
N LEU A 148 4.37 -16.59 25.94
CA LEU A 148 3.56 -17.45 26.80
C LEU A 148 2.19 -16.83 27.02
N SER A 149 1.13 -17.62 26.80
CA SER A 149 -0.22 -17.23 27.18
C SER A 149 -0.54 -17.75 28.59
N PRO A 150 -1.15 -16.94 29.47
CA PRO A 150 -1.59 -17.40 30.77
C PRO A 150 -2.83 -18.30 30.70
N PHE A 151 -3.41 -18.47 29.52
CA PHE A 151 -4.62 -19.26 29.34
C PHE A 151 -4.30 -20.72 29.00
N ARG A 152 -5.14 -21.63 29.46
CA ARG A 152 -5.05 -23.05 29.18
C ARG A 152 -5.31 -23.32 27.67
N GLY A 153 -4.47 -24.15 27.06
CA GLY A 153 -4.68 -24.64 25.69
C GLY A 153 -5.92 -25.53 25.59
N ALA A 154 -6.73 -25.34 24.55
CA ALA A 154 -7.99 -26.06 24.32
C ALA A 154 -7.82 -27.39 23.56
N SER A 155 -6.61 -27.87 23.27
CA SER A 155 -6.38 -29.10 22.52
C SER A 155 -6.51 -30.36 23.38
N LYS A 156 -7.10 -31.43 22.81
CA LYS A 156 -7.24 -32.72 23.49
C LYS A 156 -5.91 -33.38 23.89
N ASP A 157 -4.81 -32.98 23.24
CA ASP A 157 -3.46 -33.45 23.57
C ASP A 157 -2.89 -32.80 24.83
N SER A 158 -3.46 -31.71 25.29
CA SER A 158 -3.06 -31.04 26.51
C SER A 158 -3.50 -31.77 27.80
N GLU A 159 -4.39 -32.76 27.66
CA GLU A 159 -4.83 -33.59 28.84
C GLU A 159 -3.76 -34.56 29.34
N LYS A 160 -2.72 -34.83 28.54
CA LYS A 160 -1.69 -35.83 28.88
C LYS A 160 -0.43 -35.23 29.50
N ASN A 161 -0.27 -33.93 29.47
CA ASN A 161 0.95 -33.27 29.98
C ASN A 161 0.56 -32.08 30.89
N GLU A 162 0.87 -32.16 32.18
CA GLU A 162 0.48 -31.14 33.15
C GLU A 162 1.13 -29.78 32.89
N GLU A 163 2.35 -29.73 32.32
CA GLU A 163 3.00 -28.49 31.92
C GLU A 163 2.35 -27.85 30.70
N ALA A 164 1.82 -28.66 29.77
CA ALA A 164 1.10 -28.17 28.60
C ALA A 164 -0.32 -27.65 28.93
N LYS A 165 -0.85 -28.01 30.08
CA LYS A 165 -2.18 -27.57 30.52
C LYS A 165 -2.26 -26.10 30.90
N ASN A 166 -1.14 -25.47 31.22
CA ASN A 166 -1.11 -24.15 31.88
C ASN A 166 -0.57 -23.01 30.99
N SER A 167 -0.08 -23.30 29.77
CA SER A 167 0.41 -22.27 28.85
C SER A 167 0.25 -22.65 27.39
N THR A 168 -0.07 -21.66 26.54
CA THR A 168 0.05 -21.75 25.09
C THR A 168 1.26 -20.96 24.63
N LEU A 169 2.06 -21.58 23.73
CA LEU A 169 3.22 -20.92 23.14
C LEU A 169 2.81 -20.22 21.84
N GLY A 170 3.16 -18.94 21.73
CA GLY A 170 3.12 -18.19 20.50
C GLY A 170 4.52 -17.71 20.12
N THR A 171 4.73 -17.39 18.86
CA THR A 171 5.98 -16.82 18.38
C THR A 171 5.73 -15.47 17.75
N LYS A 172 6.49 -14.46 18.18
CA LYS A 172 6.54 -13.14 17.56
C LYS A 172 7.84 -13.02 16.77
N ILE A 173 7.74 -12.65 15.50
CA ILE A 173 8.89 -12.46 14.63
C ILE A 173 8.95 -11.00 14.21
N THR A 174 10.12 -10.38 14.36
CA THR A 174 10.38 -9.00 13.98
C THR A 174 11.68 -8.92 13.18
N SER A 175 11.80 -7.88 12.34
CA SER A 175 13.09 -7.44 11.85
C SER A 175 13.75 -6.55 12.90
N ASP A 176 15.05 -6.71 13.13
CA ASP A 176 15.81 -5.81 14.01
C ASP A 176 15.82 -4.38 13.46
N GLU A 177 16.21 -4.22 12.20
CA GLU A 177 16.15 -2.96 11.46
C GLU A 177 16.01 -3.23 9.97
N ALA A 178 15.10 -2.52 9.32
CA ALA A 178 14.92 -2.55 7.89
C ALA A 178 14.48 -1.17 7.37
N HIS A 179 14.85 -0.85 6.14
CA HIS A 179 14.51 0.42 5.47
C HIS A 179 14.01 0.12 4.06
N TYR A 180 12.69 0.15 3.89
CA TYR A 180 11.99 -0.20 2.66
C TYR A 180 11.77 1.03 1.80
N PHE A 181 12.28 1.03 0.58
CA PHE A 181 12.14 2.14 -0.36
C PHE A 181 11.23 1.74 -1.52
N TYR A 182 10.03 2.32 -1.54
CA TYR A 182 8.98 2.05 -2.52
C TYR A 182 9.03 3.08 -3.65
N PRO A 183 9.38 2.68 -4.88
CA PRO A 183 9.21 3.57 -6.04
C PRO A 183 7.73 3.67 -6.40
N PHE A 184 7.32 4.82 -6.92
CA PHE A 184 5.98 4.98 -7.46
C PHE A 184 5.95 5.94 -8.64
N VAL A 185 4.88 5.83 -9.42
CA VAL A 185 4.55 6.75 -10.50
C VAL A 185 3.07 7.12 -10.41
N ILE A 186 2.76 8.38 -10.69
CA ILE A 186 1.39 8.85 -10.87
C ILE A 186 1.22 9.29 -12.32
N ASN A 187 0.30 8.60 -13.01
CA ASN A 187 -0.08 8.92 -14.38
C ASN A 187 -1.53 9.43 -14.41
N PRO A 188 -1.77 10.73 -14.49
CA PRO A 188 -3.13 11.27 -14.50
C PRO A 188 -3.90 10.92 -15.78
N LEU A 189 -3.24 10.46 -16.83
CA LEU A 189 -3.87 10.04 -18.10
C LEU A 189 -4.50 8.64 -18.01
N ALA A 190 -4.31 7.91 -16.90
CA ALA A 190 -4.84 6.56 -16.73
C ALA A 190 -6.37 6.47 -16.91
N TYR A 191 -7.10 7.54 -16.63
CA TYR A 191 -8.56 7.57 -16.68
C TYR A 191 -9.13 8.34 -17.88
N LYS A 192 -8.32 8.60 -18.89
CA LYS A 192 -8.74 9.38 -20.07
C LYS A 192 -9.99 8.81 -20.76
N GLU A 193 -10.05 7.50 -20.94
CA GLU A 193 -11.21 6.82 -21.51
C GLU A 193 -12.44 6.94 -20.60
N LEU A 194 -12.26 6.74 -19.29
CA LEU A 194 -13.36 6.83 -18.31
C LEU A 194 -13.92 8.25 -18.21
N VAL A 195 -13.09 9.27 -18.38
CA VAL A 195 -13.54 10.66 -18.50
C VAL A 195 -14.41 10.84 -19.74
N SER A 196 -13.99 10.29 -20.87
CA SER A 196 -14.78 10.34 -22.13
C SER A 196 -16.13 9.64 -21.98
N LEU A 197 -16.21 8.59 -21.18
CA LEU A 197 -17.45 7.87 -20.87
C LEU A 197 -18.33 8.59 -19.84
N GLY A 198 -17.83 9.66 -19.24
CA GLY A 198 -18.58 10.47 -18.30
C GLY A 198 -18.79 9.85 -16.91
N VAL A 199 -17.91 8.93 -16.50
CA VAL A 199 -18.00 8.23 -15.18
C VAL A 199 -17.08 8.82 -14.13
N THR A 200 -16.15 9.68 -14.49
CA THR A 200 -15.20 10.34 -13.59
C THR A 200 -14.70 11.65 -14.18
N ASP A 201 -14.24 12.54 -13.33
CA ASP A 201 -13.51 13.76 -13.72
C ASP A 201 -12.00 13.52 -13.97
N GLY A 202 -11.54 12.28 -13.81
CA GLY A 202 -10.13 11.89 -13.94
C GLY A 202 -9.38 12.02 -12.63
N TYR A 203 -8.06 11.84 -12.68
CA TYR A 203 -7.19 12.04 -11.52
C TYR A 203 -6.87 13.53 -11.41
N THR A 204 -7.27 14.14 -10.30
CA THR A 204 -7.21 15.61 -10.12
C THR A 204 -6.06 16.02 -9.22
N GLU A 205 -5.75 17.32 -9.19
CA GLU A 205 -4.80 17.90 -8.23
C GLU A 205 -5.22 17.64 -6.78
N GLU A 206 -6.52 17.65 -6.49
CA GLU A 206 -7.05 17.33 -5.17
C GLU A 206 -6.78 15.86 -4.81
N ASP A 207 -6.96 14.93 -5.75
CA ASP A 207 -6.61 13.52 -5.56
C ASP A 207 -5.12 13.35 -5.24
N TYR A 208 -4.26 14.05 -5.96
CA TYR A 208 -2.82 14.04 -5.74
C TYR A 208 -2.44 14.61 -4.36
N GLU A 209 -2.98 15.75 -3.98
CA GLU A 209 -2.71 16.34 -2.68
C GLU A 209 -3.17 15.44 -1.52
N ASN A 210 -4.32 14.78 -1.66
CA ASN A 210 -4.79 13.80 -0.70
C ASN A 210 -3.87 12.56 -0.64
N PHE A 211 -3.44 12.04 -1.79
CA PHE A 211 -2.46 10.95 -1.85
C PHE A 211 -1.16 11.34 -1.12
N LYS A 212 -0.61 12.49 -1.44
CA LYS A 212 0.65 12.98 -0.89
C LYS A 212 0.59 13.14 0.63
N ARG A 213 -0.46 13.78 1.13
CA ARG A 213 -0.70 13.94 2.56
C ARG A 213 -0.75 12.58 3.28
N THR A 214 -1.48 11.64 2.74
CA THR A 214 -1.66 10.32 3.34
C THR A 214 -0.39 9.48 3.25
N ALA A 215 0.29 9.51 2.11
CA ALA A 215 1.55 8.79 1.91
C ALA A 215 2.65 9.22 2.90
N LEU A 216 2.63 10.46 3.37
CA LEU A 216 3.63 11.00 4.29
C LEU A 216 3.48 10.52 5.74
N VAL A 217 2.30 10.05 6.15
CA VAL A 217 2.01 9.81 7.58
C VAL A 217 1.33 8.47 7.87
N SER A 218 0.80 7.79 6.86
CA SER A 218 -0.08 6.63 7.07
C SER A 218 0.60 5.43 7.74
N ALA A 219 1.85 5.15 7.41
CA ALA A 219 2.60 4.06 8.02
C ALA A 219 2.86 4.33 9.51
N THR A 220 3.26 5.55 9.85
CA THR A 220 3.47 6.00 11.24
C THR A 220 2.17 5.97 12.03
N ALA A 221 1.07 6.36 11.41
CA ALA A 221 -0.25 6.39 12.07
C ALA A 221 -0.86 5.00 12.28
N TYR A 222 -0.41 4.00 11.54
CA TYR A 222 -0.97 2.65 11.59
C TYR A 222 -0.38 1.85 12.76
N ALA A 223 -1.06 1.93 13.91
CA ALA A 223 -0.62 1.31 15.15
C ALA A 223 -1.20 -0.11 15.31
N THR A 224 -0.39 -1.13 15.08
CA THR A 224 -0.67 -2.52 15.43
C THR A 224 0.53 -3.11 16.15
N ASN A 225 0.34 -4.25 16.84
CA ASN A 225 1.43 -4.89 17.55
C ASN A 225 2.64 -5.23 16.65
N ALA A 226 2.38 -5.72 15.44
CA ALA A 226 3.43 -6.07 14.48
C ALA A 226 4.08 -4.85 13.82
N LYS A 227 3.33 -3.75 13.68
CA LYS A 227 3.75 -2.55 12.94
C LYS A 227 4.20 -1.40 13.84
N GLU A 228 4.07 -1.54 15.15
CA GLU A 228 4.65 -0.59 16.08
C GLU A 228 6.18 -0.61 15.92
N GLY A 229 6.77 0.53 15.62
CA GLY A 229 8.16 0.64 15.19
C GLY A 229 8.36 0.80 13.68
N CYS A 230 7.28 0.74 12.89
CA CYS A 230 7.30 1.11 11.49
C CYS A 230 6.87 2.58 11.34
N GLU A 231 7.67 3.37 10.64
CA GLU A 231 7.45 4.80 10.48
C GLU A 231 7.72 5.26 9.05
N ASN A 232 7.02 6.29 8.63
CA ASN A 232 7.38 7.05 7.44
C ASN A 232 8.73 7.73 7.69
N GLU A 233 9.73 7.39 6.89
CA GLU A 233 11.09 7.86 7.07
C GLU A 233 11.40 9.06 6.18
N PHE A 234 11.02 8.98 4.91
CA PHE A 234 11.13 10.08 3.95
C PHE A 234 10.20 9.86 2.76
N ALA A 235 10.02 10.88 1.95
CA ALA A 235 9.36 10.77 0.65
C ALA A 235 9.93 11.80 -0.33
N ILE A 236 10.01 11.40 -1.58
CA ILE A 236 10.41 12.26 -2.70
C ILE A 236 9.27 12.28 -3.72
N PHE A 237 8.89 13.47 -4.14
CA PHE A 237 7.89 13.70 -5.19
C PHE A 237 8.53 14.55 -6.27
N VAL A 238 8.77 13.95 -7.43
CA VAL A 238 9.32 14.65 -8.60
C VAL A 238 8.18 14.89 -9.58
N GLU A 239 7.76 16.12 -9.68
CA GLU A 239 6.70 16.57 -10.60
C GLU A 239 7.32 16.91 -11.95
N THR A 240 6.80 16.31 -13.01
CA THR A 240 7.34 16.47 -14.36
C THR A 240 6.25 16.88 -15.35
N GLU A 241 6.66 17.29 -16.55
CA GLU A 241 5.75 17.36 -17.67
C GLU A 241 5.08 16.00 -17.92
N ILE A 242 3.90 16.01 -18.50
CA ILE A 242 3.08 14.80 -18.67
C ILE A 242 3.75 13.73 -19.56
N ASP A 243 4.61 14.14 -20.44
CA ASP A 243 5.36 13.31 -21.40
C ASP A 243 6.81 13.04 -20.99
N THR A 244 7.18 13.34 -19.77
CA THR A 244 8.50 13.03 -19.23
C THR A 244 8.50 11.64 -18.59
N TYR A 245 9.46 10.80 -18.98
CA TYR A 245 9.57 9.42 -18.54
C TYR A 245 10.87 9.21 -17.76
N LEU A 246 10.75 9.03 -16.44
CA LEU A 246 11.88 8.79 -15.55
C LEU A 246 12.00 7.29 -15.21
N PRO A 247 13.22 6.81 -14.93
CA PRO A 247 13.42 5.45 -14.43
C PRO A 247 12.94 5.30 -12.97
N ASN A 248 13.07 4.08 -12.43
CA ASN A 248 12.82 3.82 -11.01
C ASN A 248 13.81 4.62 -10.15
N LEU A 249 13.31 5.66 -9.49
CA LEU A 249 14.15 6.58 -8.71
C LEU A 249 14.74 5.93 -7.45
N SER A 250 14.15 4.85 -6.95
CA SER A 250 14.69 4.15 -5.77
C SER A 250 16.07 3.54 -6.02
N GLU A 251 16.40 3.22 -7.28
CA GLU A 251 17.71 2.71 -7.68
C GLU A 251 18.83 3.77 -7.56
N TYR A 252 18.48 5.04 -7.49
CA TYR A 252 19.39 6.17 -7.42
C TYR A 252 19.52 6.77 -6.02
N ILE A 253 18.97 6.09 -5.02
CA ILE A 253 19.04 6.50 -3.62
C ILE A 253 19.95 5.55 -2.86
N ASN A 254 20.89 6.09 -2.09
CA ASN A 254 21.77 5.32 -1.22
C ASN A 254 21.36 5.52 0.25
N PHE A 255 21.38 4.42 1.00
CA PHE A 255 21.20 4.40 2.44
C PHE A 255 22.48 4.01 3.13
N GLU A 256 22.90 4.80 4.13
CA GLU A 256 24.05 4.50 4.98
C GLU A 256 23.65 4.55 6.45
N LYS A 257 23.92 3.46 7.16
CA LYS A 257 23.74 3.39 8.60
C LYS A 257 24.83 4.20 9.30
N GLY A 258 24.41 5.13 10.16
CA GLY A 258 25.32 5.90 11.02
C GLY A 258 25.21 5.50 12.49
N ASP A 259 26.18 5.91 13.30
CA ASP A 259 26.18 5.62 14.74
C ASP A 259 25.06 6.33 15.48
N LYS A 260 24.73 7.53 15.08
CA LYS A 260 23.65 8.34 15.66
C LYS A 260 22.53 8.66 14.68
N LEU A 261 22.90 8.97 13.45
CA LEU A 261 21.98 9.35 12.38
C LEU A 261 22.31 8.56 11.12
N ASN A 262 21.28 8.03 10.48
CA ASN A 262 21.40 7.43 9.16
C ASN A 262 21.46 8.53 8.08
N THR A 263 22.07 8.22 6.95
CA THR A 263 22.12 9.10 5.79
C THR A 263 21.36 8.51 4.63
N ILE A 264 20.46 9.30 4.06
CA ILE A 264 19.75 8.97 2.81
C ILE A 264 20.26 9.96 1.75
N ASP A 265 21.05 9.45 0.81
CA ASP A 265 21.66 10.24 -0.25
C ASP A 265 20.80 10.20 -1.51
N ILE A 266 20.25 11.36 -1.89
CA ILE A 266 19.39 11.54 -3.06
C ILE A 266 20.12 12.22 -4.25
N SER A 267 21.42 12.43 -4.17
CA SER A 267 22.18 13.12 -5.23
C SER A 267 22.03 12.44 -6.59
N GLY A 268 21.99 11.11 -6.63
CA GLY A 268 21.74 10.35 -7.84
C GLY A 268 20.37 10.58 -8.47
N VAL A 269 19.35 10.85 -7.67
CA VAL A 269 18.01 11.25 -8.16
C VAL A 269 18.08 12.59 -8.83
N VAL A 270 18.70 13.57 -8.20
CA VAL A 270 18.86 14.94 -8.73
C VAL A 270 19.59 14.91 -10.07
N GLU A 271 20.70 14.19 -10.16
CA GLU A 271 21.47 14.04 -11.39
C GLU A 271 20.64 13.37 -12.51
N THR A 272 19.92 12.29 -12.20
CA THR A 272 19.11 11.56 -13.17
C THR A 272 17.98 12.42 -13.72
N VAL A 273 17.29 13.16 -12.88
CA VAL A 273 16.22 14.09 -13.27
C VAL A 273 16.77 15.20 -14.16
N SER A 274 17.88 15.82 -13.78
CA SER A 274 18.55 16.87 -14.55
C SER A 274 19.01 16.38 -15.92
N TYR A 275 19.60 15.20 -16.01
CA TYR A 275 20.03 14.59 -17.27
C TYR A 275 18.88 14.32 -18.22
N THR A 276 17.76 13.79 -17.72
CA THR A 276 16.56 13.52 -18.53
C THR A 276 15.97 14.81 -19.08
N HIS A 277 15.96 15.86 -18.29
CA HIS A 277 15.49 17.19 -18.71
C HIS A 277 16.36 17.78 -19.82
N LEU A 278 17.70 17.69 -19.69
CA LEU A 278 18.64 18.15 -20.71
C LEU A 278 18.48 17.38 -22.04
N ARG A 279 18.32 16.08 -22.01
CA ARG A 279 18.08 15.27 -23.24
C ARG A 279 16.80 15.65 -23.96
N ALA A 280 15.73 15.97 -23.24
CA ALA A 280 14.47 16.42 -23.83
C ALA A 280 14.64 17.75 -24.57
N HIS A 281 15.51 18.63 -24.10
CA HIS A 281 15.87 19.89 -24.76
C HIS A 281 16.78 19.71 -25.97
N GLU A 282 17.74 18.79 -25.91
CA GLU A 282 18.64 18.51 -27.04
C GLU A 282 17.91 17.91 -28.25
N THR A 283 16.92 17.06 -28.05
CA THR A 283 16.11 16.49 -29.15
C THR A 283 15.21 17.51 -29.84
N LEU A 284 14.90 18.65 -29.22
CA LEU A 284 14.13 19.73 -29.82
C LEU A 284 15.00 20.71 -30.62
N SER A 285 16.32 20.72 -30.41
CA SER A 285 17.25 21.58 -31.14
C SER A 285 17.81 20.96 -32.44
N ASP A 286 17.63 19.64 -32.60
CA ASP A 286 18.11 18.89 -33.79
C ASP A 286 17.01 18.61 -34.84
N LEU A 287 15.82 19.20 -34.67
CA LEU A 287 14.70 19.18 -35.61
C LEU A 287 14.47 20.58 -36.19
#